data_9167ec387ccdcbeeec8b6487ca1b7648
#
_entry.id   9167ec387ccdcbeeec8b6487ca1b7648
#
_cell.length_a   1.000
_cell.length_b   1.000
_cell.length_c   1.000
_cell.angle_alpha   90.00
_cell.angle_beta   90.00
_cell.angle_gamma   90.00
#
_symmetry.space_group_name_H-M   'P 1'
#
loop_
_entity.id
_entity.type
_entity.pdbx_description
1 polymer ?
#
loop_
_entity_poly.entity_id
_entity_poly.type
_entity_poly.pdbx_seq_one_letter_code
_entity_poly.pdbx_strand_id
1 'polypeptide(L)'
;MSFGCYEPDFERECILVNKVYNECTIIDCPVYRIPIPNGYPPAVNVVDCEVTNIETMGTIIGAGELSVTITFVLNVEYDSNGETQFIQQTAQFRRRRVLLEGALPGMDVIILPLIQCISCTPVDGGTAIECDVGFYIVVKVVSLVQLEVFARFCPEPPECEAFEPLGCPEWFELARSGAFWPPFPPQPP
;
A
#
# COMPACT_ATOMS: atom_id res chain seq x y z
N MET A 1 30.20 -2.49 48.15
CA MET A 1 30.03 -1.84 46.82
C MET A 1 28.57 -1.90 46.46
N SER A 2 27.88 -0.79 46.60
CA SER A 2 26.43 -0.70 46.32
C SER A 2 26.29 -0.39 44.83
N PHE A 3 25.75 -1.34 44.07
CA PHE A 3 25.33 -1.07 42.69
C PHE A 3 24.01 -0.27 42.79
N GLY A 4 24.13 1.05 42.69
CA GLY A 4 22.95 1.90 42.49
C GLY A 4 22.28 1.52 41.16
N CYS A 5 21.09 0.94 41.24
CA CYS A 5 20.21 0.88 40.10
C CYS A 5 19.91 2.33 39.67
N TYR A 6 20.43 2.72 38.53
CA TYR A 6 20.04 3.97 37.90
C TYR A 6 18.59 3.75 37.42
N GLU A 7 17.62 4.25 38.17
CA GLU A 7 16.26 4.38 37.65
C GLU A 7 16.33 5.40 36.52
N PRO A 8 16.02 5.02 35.28
CA PRO A 8 15.97 6.00 34.21
C PRO A 8 14.86 7.00 34.53
N ASP A 9 15.19 8.29 34.56
CA ASP A 9 14.25 9.37 34.66
C ASP A 9 13.27 9.30 33.48
N PHE A 10 12.07 8.78 33.73
CA PHE A 10 10.96 8.86 32.78
C PHE A 10 10.29 10.21 32.99
N GLU A 11 10.32 11.05 31.98
CA GLU A 11 9.53 12.28 31.95
C GLU A 11 8.10 11.96 31.49
N ARG A 12 7.12 12.58 32.15
CA ARG A 12 5.72 12.52 31.71
C ARG A 12 5.51 13.59 30.65
N GLU A 13 5.13 13.16 29.47
CA GLU A 13 4.83 14.06 28.36
C GLU A 13 3.38 13.90 27.92
N CYS A 14 2.73 15.03 27.60
CA CYS A 14 1.45 15.04 26.93
C CYS A 14 1.68 15.10 25.43
N ILE A 15 1.36 14.01 24.73
CA ILE A 15 1.49 13.93 23.28
C ILE A 15 0.12 13.87 22.61
N LEU A 16 0.04 14.47 21.44
CA LEU A 16 -1.12 14.40 20.57
C LEU A 16 -0.84 13.36 19.48
N VAL A 17 -1.61 12.28 19.47
CA VAL A 17 -1.36 11.15 18.57
C VAL A 17 -2.64 10.67 17.90
N ASN A 18 -2.48 10.09 16.71
CA ASN A 18 -3.54 9.33 16.07
C ASN A 18 -3.65 7.95 16.74
N LYS A 19 -4.66 7.77 17.58
CA LYS A 19 -4.98 6.45 18.13
C LYS A 19 -5.65 5.62 17.07
N VAL A 20 -5.10 4.45 16.78
CA VAL A 20 -5.71 3.45 15.91
C VAL A 20 -6.80 2.72 16.69
N TYR A 21 -8.02 2.73 16.19
CA TYR A 21 -9.17 2.04 16.77
C TYR A 21 -9.37 0.67 16.19
N ASN A 22 -9.14 0.55 14.88
CA ASN A 22 -9.13 -0.74 14.20
C ASN A 22 -8.36 -0.64 12.88
N GLU A 23 -7.91 -1.80 12.36
CA GLU A 23 -7.22 -1.89 11.09
C GLU A 23 -7.54 -3.20 10.38
N CYS A 24 -7.45 -3.19 9.05
CA CYS A 24 -7.56 -4.37 8.22
C CYS A 24 -6.66 -4.27 7.00
N THR A 25 -6.43 -5.39 6.34
CA THR A 25 -5.67 -5.47 5.10
C THR A 25 -6.57 -5.87 3.93
N ILE A 26 -6.32 -5.26 2.77
CA ILE A 26 -6.90 -5.65 1.49
C ILE A 26 -5.77 -6.16 0.61
N ILE A 27 -5.90 -7.39 0.14
CA ILE A 27 -4.95 -8.02 -0.78
C ILE A 27 -5.71 -8.32 -2.06
N ASP A 28 -5.22 -7.85 -3.20
CA ASP A 28 -5.86 -8.06 -4.50
C ASP A 28 -4.84 -8.02 -5.64
N CYS A 29 -5.17 -8.60 -6.78
CA CYS A 29 -4.33 -8.57 -7.99
C CYS A 29 -5.21 -8.46 -9.25
N PRO A 30 -5.86 -7.31 -9.48
CA PRO A 30 -6.66 -7.08 -10.67
C PRO A 30 -5.81 -6.88 -11.92
N VAL A 31 -6.42 -7.21 -13.07
CA VAL A 31 -5.86 -6.95 -14.39
C VAL A 31 -6.30 -5.57 -14.87
N TYR A 32 -5.36 -4.77 -15.33
CA TYR A 32 -5.61 -3.48 -15.96
C TYR A 32 -5.28 -3.55 -17.45
N ARG A 33 -6.26 -3.21 -18.28
CA ARG A 33 -6.08 -3.17 -19.73
C ARG A 33 -5.78 -1.75 -20.18
N ILE A 34 -4.64 -1.59 -20.85
CA ILE A 34 -4.10 -0.34 -21.37
C ILE A 34 -4.20 -0.39 -22.91
N PRO A 35 -5.11 0.35 -23.52
CA PRO A 35 -5.16 0.44 -24.97
C PRO A 35 -3.97 1.24 -25.51
N ILE A 36 -3.35 0.75 -26.56
CA ILE A 36 -2.32 1.50 -27.27
C ILE A 36 -3.00 2.55 -28.17
N PRO A 37 -2.68 3.84 -28.02
CA PRO A 37 -3.33 4.90 -28.78
C PRO A 37 -3.14 4.74 -30.30
N ASN A 38 -4.14 5.16 -31.07
CA ASN A 38 -4.03 5.18 -32.53
C ASN A 38 -2.81 5.99 -32.97
N GLY A 39 -2.02 5.41 -33.88
CA GLY A 39 -0.78 6.03 -34.39
C GLY A 39 0.48 5.54 -33.70
N TYR A 40 0.37 4.82 -32.61
CA TYR A 40 1.48 4.09 -32.01
C TYR A 40 1.59 2.69 -32.61
N PRO A 41 2.81 2.18 -32.77
CA PRO A 41 3.00 0.82 -33.33
C PRO A 41 2.52 -0.22 -32.27
N PRO A 42 2.07 -1.41 -32.74
CA PRO A 42 1.59 -2.46 -31.86
C PRO A 42 2.71 -3.02 -30.97
N ALA A 43 2.40 -3.38 -29.73
CA ALA A 43 3.33 -3.99 -28.80
C ALA A 43 3.65 -5.44 -29.23
N VAL A 44 4.93 -5.76 -29.26
CA VAL A 44 5.44 -7.12 -29.47
C VAL A 44 5.78 -7.76 -28.11
N ASN A 45 6.40 -6.99 -27.23
CA ASN A 45 6.77 -7.41 -25.88
C ASN A 45 6.70 -6.23 -24.92
N VAL A 46 6.49 -6.48 -23.64
CA VAL A 46 6.62 -5.46 -22.58
C VAL A 46 8.01 -5.57 -21.97
N VAL A 47 8.68 -4.43 -21.86
CA VAL A 47 10.05 -4.32 -21.35
C VAL A 47 10.03 -4.04 -19.86
N ASP A 48 9.17 -3.08 -19.42
CA ASP A 48 9.06 -2.65 -18.03
C ASP A 48 7.66 -2.12 -17.72
N CYS A 49 7.28 -2.19 -16.45
CA CYS A 49 6.04 -1.64 -15.94
C CYS A 49 6.23 -1.12 -14.53
N GLU A 50 5.87 0.14 -14.33
CA GLU A 50 6.00 0.83 -13.05
C GLU A 50 4.69 1.48 -12.60
N VAL A 51 4.45 1.50 -11.29
CA VAL A 51 3.34 2.23 -10.65
C VAL A 51 3.86 3.50 -10.01
N THR A 52 3.28 4.64 -10.39
CA THR A 52 3.66 5.96 -9.85
C THR A 52 2.44 6.80 -9.47
N ASN A 53 2.65 7.97 -8.86
CA ASN A 53 1.62 8.96 -8.54
C ASN A 53 0.42 8.36 -7.79
N ILE A 54 0.70 7.67 -6.68
CA ILE A 54 -0.32 7.01 -5.86
C ILE A 54 -1.03 8.04 -4.99
N GLU A 55 -2.34 8.18 -5.17
CA GLU A 55 -3.21 9.00 -4.35
C GLU A 55 -4.26 8.11 -3.67
N THR A 56 -4.50 8.34 -2.38
CA THR A 56 -5.44 7.53 -1.59
C THR A 56 -6.58 8.36 -1.04
N MET A 57 -7.79 7.80 -1.06
CA MET A 57 -8.97 8.38 -0.45
C MET A 57 -9.75 7.31 0.31
N GLY A 58 -9.92 7.52 1.62
CA GLY A 58 -10.77 6.72 2.49
C GLY A 58 -11.94 7.54 3.00
N THR A 59 -13.15 6.97 3.00
CA THR A 59 -14.34 7.65 3.51
C THR A 59 -15.18 6.68 4.32
N ILE A 60 -15.55 7.05 5.54
CA ILE A 60 -16.51 6.31 6.36
C ILE A 60 -17.90 6.60 5.81
N ILE A 61 -18.60 5.55 5.36
CA ILE A 61 -19.91 5.63 4.74
C ILE A 61 -21.04 5.23 5.69
N GLY A 62 -20.69 4.62 6.81
CA GLY A 62 -21.62 4.19 7.85
C GLY A 62 -20.86 3.66 9.07
N ALA A 63 -21.59 3.33 10.13
CA ALA A 63 -20.97 2.71 11.31
C ALA A 63 -20.42 1.33 10.93
N GLY A 64 -19.10 1.14 11.10
CA GLY A 64 -18.41 -0.09 10.73
C GLY A 64 -18.20 -0.27 9.23
N GLU A 65 -18.47 0.73 8.39
CA GLU A 65 -18.34 0.64 6.94
C GLU A 65 -17.58 1.83 6.36
N LEU A 66 -16.65 1.55 5.46
CA LEU A 66 -15.88 2.57 4.74
C LEU A 66 -15.69 2.20 3.26
N SER A 67 -15.38 3.20 2.44
CA SER A 67 -14.94 3.02 1.07
C SER A 67 -13.46 3.40 0.93
N VAL A 68 -12.75 2.67 0.08
CA VAL A 68 -11.35 2.91 -0.26
C VAL A 68 -11.24 3.15 -1.75
N THR A 69 -10.57 4.21 -2.13
CA THR A 69 -10.24 4.53 -3.52
C THR A 69 -8.76 4.87 -3.60
N ILE A 70 -8.06 4.28 -4.56
CA ILE A 70 -6.65 4.56 -4.83
C ILE A 70 -6.54 4.86 -6.31
N THR A 71 -6.02 6.03 -6.64
CA THR A 71 -5.71 6.46 -8.00
C THR A 71 -4.20 6.39 -8.19
N PHE A 72 -3.75 5.87 -9.32
CA PHE A 72 -2.34 5.70 -9.62
C PHE A 72 -2.09 5.77 -11.13
N VAL A 73 -0.83 5.91 -11.52
CA VAL A 73 -0.41 5.92 -12.92
C VAL A 73 0.39 4.65 -13.20
N LEU A 74 -0.01 3.90 -14.23
CA LEU A 74 0.77 2.83 -14.82
C LEU A 74 1.63 3.41 -15.93
N ASN A 75 2.93 3.22 -15.82
CA ASN A 75 3.93 3.54 -16.82
C ASN A 75 4.38 2.22 -17.44
N VAL A 76 4.22 2.06 -18.74
CA VAL A 76 4.58 0.83 -19.43
C VAL A 76 5.52 1.13 -20.56
N GLU A 77 6.68 0.47 -20.56
CA GLU A 77 7.62 0.43 -21.66
C GLU A 77 7.41 -0.86 -22.45
N TYR A 78 7.27 -0.76 -23.76
CA TYR A 78 7.10 -1.91 -24.62
C TYR A 78 7.94 -1.81 -25.89
N ASP A 79 8.34 -2.96 -26.41
CA ASP A 79 9.06 -3.07 -27.67
C ASP A 79 8.09 -3.23 -28.84
N SER A 80 8.36 -2.51 -29.91
CA SER A 80 7.68 -2.63 -31.19
C SER A 80 8.70 -2.63 -32.31
N ASN A 81 8.95 -3.82 -32.88
CA ASN A 81 9.88 -4.02 -33.99
C ASN A 81 11.31 -3.49 -33.74
N GLY A 82 11.78 -3.60 -32.47
CA GLY A 82 13.13 -3.17 -32.08
C GLY A 82 13.23 -1.71 -31.67
N GLU A 83 12.09 -1.01 -31.55
CA GLU A 83 12.01 0.34 -30.97
C GLU A 83 11.23 0.31 -29.69
N THR A 84 11.79 0.89 -28.62
CA THR A 84 11.13 1.03 -27.32
C THR A 84 10.13 2.18 -27.36
N GLN A 85 8.90 1.90 -26.98
CA GLN A 85 7.81 2.85 -26.86
C GLN A 85 7.37 2.97 -25.39
N PHE A 86 6.77 4.11 -25.05
CA PHE A 86 6.32 4.40 -23.68
C PHE A 86 4.88 4.89 -23.66
N ILE A 87 4.07 4.30 -22.80
CA ILE A 87 2.69 4.74 -22.56
C ILE A 87 2.40 4.89 -21.07
N GLN A 88 1.50 5.82 -20.76
CA GLN A 88 1.03 6.07 -19.42
C GLN A 88 -0.48 5.99 -19.36
N GLN A 89 -1.01 5.38 -18.30
CA GLN A 89 -2.44 5.37 -18.07
C GLN A 89 -2.75 5.59 -16.58
N THR A 90 -3.62 6.56 -16.27
CA THR A 90 -4.21 6.68 -14.97
C THR A 90 -5.22 5.57 -14.76
N ALA A 91 -5.09 4.85 -13.65
CA ALA A 91 -5.96 3.76 -13.26
C ALA A 91 -6.51 3.99 -11.84
N GLN A 92 -7.57 3.28 -11.50
CA GLN A 92 -8.20 3.39 -10.20
C GLN A 92 -8.54 2.01 -9.63
N PHE A 93 -8.11 1.77 -8.40
CA PHE A 93 -8.59 0.67 -7.56
C PHE A 93 -9.68 1.20 -6.64
N ARG A 94 -10.82 0.50 -6.55
CA ARG A 94 -11.93 0.93 -5.71
C ARG A 94 -12.59 -0.23 -4.99
N ARG A 95 -12.69 -0.12 -3.66
CA ARG A 95 -13.53 -0.95 -2.80
C ARG A 95 -14.62 -0.09 -2.18
N ARG A 96 -15.86 -0.29 -2.63
CA ARG A 96 -17.02 0.53 -2.21
C ARG A 96 -17.48 0.22 -0.79
N ARG A 97 -17.20 -0.99 -0.32
CA ARG A 97 -17.60 -1.45 1.01
C ARG A 97 -16.49 -2.27 1.63
N VAL A 98 -15.86 -1.72 2.64
CA VAL A 98 -14.90 -2.39 3.50
C VAL A 98 -15.51 -2.40 4.90
N LEU A 99 -15.65 -3.59 5.48
CA LEU A 99 -16.19 -3.74 6.84
C LEU A 99 -15.02 -3.60 7.82
N LEU A 100 -15.14 -2.62 8.72
CA LEU A 100 -14.14 -2.38 9.76
C LEU A 100 -14.86 -1.96 11.05
N GLU A 101 -15.01 -2.91 11.96
CA GLU A 101 -15.68 -2.69 13.23
C GLU A 101 -15.03 -1.52 13.99
N GLY A 102 -15.86 -0.68 14.61
CA GLY A 102 -15.39 0.51 15.33
C GLY A 102 -15.15 1.75 14.46
N ALA A 103 -15.31 1.67 13.14
CA ALA A 103 -15.35 2.86 12.30
C ALA A 103 -16.62 3.67 12.56
N LEU A 104 -16.48 4.92 12.99
CA LEU A 104 -17.59 5.82 13.28
C LEU A 104 -17.45 7.11 12.51
N PRO A 105 -18.56 7.75 12.09
CA PRO A 105 -18.53 9.06 11.48
C PRO A 105 -17.74 10.08 12.34
N GLY A 106 -16.88 10.84 11.69
CA GLY A 106 -16.00 11.83 12.35
C GLY A 106 -14.59 11.31 12.70
N MET A 107 -14.32 10.03 12.48
CA MET A 107 -12.97 9.49 12.52
C MET A 107 -12.28 9.65 11.16
N ASP A 108 -10.95 9.66 11.15
CA ASP A 108 -10.14 9.69 9.95
C ASP A 108 -9.80 8.29 9.46
N VAL A 109 -9.58 8.16 8.15
CA VAL A 109 -9.15 6.92 7.51
C VAL A 109 -7.74 7.11 6.96
N ILE A 110 -6.80 6.30 7.44
CA ILE A 110 -5.43 6.24 6.91
C ILE A 110 -5.33 5.01 6.02
N ILE A 111 -4.86 5.21 4.79
CA ILE A 111 -4.63 4.16 3.81
C ILE A 111 -3.14 4.11 3.50
N LEU A 112 -2.54 2.95 3.71
CA LEU A 112 -1.12 2.69 3.45
C LEU A 112 -1.03 1.63 2.35
N PRO A 113 -0.92 2.03 1.07
CA PRO A 113 -0.86 1.12 -0.04
C PRO A 113 0.58 0.73 -0.36
N LEU A 114 0.79 -0.56 -0.65
CA LEU A 114 1.90 -1.09 -1.42
C LEU A 114 1.32 -1.61 -2.72
N ILE A 115 1.72 -1.04 -3.85
CA ILE A 115 1.19 -1.37 -5.17
C ILE A 115 2.37 -1.66 -6.08
N GLN A 116 2.28 -2.79 -6.80
CA GLN A 116 3.34 -3.21 -7.70
C GLN A 116 2.75 -3.74 -9.01
N CYS A 117 3.31 -3.33 -10.13
CA CYS A 117 3.08 -4.01 -11.41
C CYS A 117 3.85 -5.35 -11.37
N ILE A 118 3.12 -6.45 -11.55
CA ILE A 118 3.68 -7.79 -11.41
C ILE A 118 4.09 -8.35 -12.77
N SER A 119 3.20 -8.26 -13.74
CA SER A 119 3.45 -8.71 -15.11
C SER A 119 2.59 -7.93 -16.09
N CYS A 120 3.07 -7.79 -17.32
CA CYS A 120 2.28 -7.22 -18.41
C CYS A 120 2.48 -8.05 -19.68
N THR A 121 1.40 -8.23 -20.44
CA THR A 121 1.41 -8.96 -21.70
C THR A 121 0.68 -8.21 -22.79
N PRO A 122 1.23 -8.15 -24.02
CA PRO A 122 0.49 -7.63 -25.16
C PRO A 122 -0.69 -8.53 -25.52
N VAL A 123 -1.84 -7.93 -25.80
CA VAL A 123 -3.08 -8.65 -26.20
C VAL A 123 -3.65 -8.04 -27.47
N ASP A 124 -4.62 -8.72 -28.07
CA ASP A 124 -5.32 -8.29 -29.31
C ASP A 124 -4.38 -7.93 -30.47
N GLY A 125 -3.36 -8.76 -30.67
CA GLY A 125 -2.35 -8.50 -31.73
C GLY A 125 -1.48 -7.29 -31.45
N GLY A 126 -1.29 -6.94 -30.17
CA GLY A 126 -0.46 -5.83 -29.73
C GLY A 126 -1.15 -4.47 -29.73
N THR A 127 -2.47 -4.42 -29.87
CA THR A 127 -3.22 -3.14 -29.80
C THR A 127 -3.60 -2.74 -28.37
N ALA A 128 -3.38 -3.61 -27.41
CA ALA A 128 -3.51 -3.34 -25.98
C ALA A 128 -2.49 -4.14 -25.17
N ILE A 129 -2.26 -3.71 -23.94
CA ILE A 129 -1.42 -4.39 -22.94
C ILE A 129 -2.29 -4.67 -21.73
N GLU A 130 -2.28 -5.90 -21.23
CA GLU A 130 -2.90 -6.29 -19.96
C GLU A 130 -1.82 -6.43 -18.90
N CYS A 131 -1.99 -5.72 -17.79
CA CYS A 131 -1.06 -5.70 -16.67
C CYS A 131 -1.73 -6.21 -15.39
N ASP A 132 -1.13 -7.20 -14.76
CA ASP A 132 -1.46 -7.65 -13.42
C ASP A 132 -0.84 -6.69 -12.40
N VAL A 133 -1.68 -6.11 -11.54
CA VAL A 133 -1.21 -5.17 -10.53
C VAL A 133 -1.53 -5.70 -9.15
N GLY A 134 -0.51 -5.98 -8.36
CA GLY A 134 -0.62 -6.45 -6.98
C GLY A 134 -0.88 -5.30 -6.02
N PHE A 135 -1.85 -5.45 -5.14
CA PHE A 135 -2.22 -4.52 -4.08
C PHE A 135 -2.09 -5.19 -2.72
N TYR A 136 -1.34 -4.56 -1.83
CA TYR A 136 -1.38 -4.80 -0.40
C TYR A 136 -1.69 -3.48 0.28
N ILE A 137 -2.88 -3.36 0.86
CA ILE A 137 -3.39 -2.10 1.38
C ILE A 137 -3.73 -2.28 2.85
N VAL A 138 -3.08 -1.53 3.72
CA VAL A 138 -3.48 -1.44 5.13
C VAL A 138 -4.41 -0.25 5.29
N VAL A 139 -5.58 -0.51 5.85
CA VAL A 139 -6.60 0.51 6.14
C VAL A 139 -6.73 0.63 7.64
N LYS A 140 -6.57 1.85 8.17
CA LYS A 140 -6.68 2.15 9.60
C LYS A 140 -7.75 3.20 9.83
N VAL A 141 -8.57 3.00 10.86
CA VAL A 141 -9.46 4.03 11.39
C VAL A 141 -8.82 4.64 12.63
N VAL A 142 -8.65 5.95 12.61
CA VAL A 142 -7.94 6.68 13.64
C VAL A 142 -8.73 7.89 14.13
N SER A 143 -8.41 8.32 15.35
CA SER A 143 -8.85 9.60 15.86
C SER A 143 -7.72 10.25 16.64
N LEU A 144 -7.63 11.57 16.55
CA LEU A 144 -6.66 12.36 17.28
C LEU A 144 -7.03 12.36 18.77
N VAL A 145 -6.11 11.90 19.59
CA VAL A 145 -6.28 11.85 21.05
C VAL A 145 -5.05 12.43 21.75
N GLN A 146 -5.27 13.02 22.92
CA GLN A 146 -4.19 13.44 23.80
C GLN A 146 -3.91 12.33 24.80
N LEU A 147 -2.66 11.89 24.88
CA LEU A 147 -2.19 10.89 25.82
C LEU A 147 -1.10 11.44 26.69
N GLU A 148 -1.14 11.09 27.98
CA GLU A 148 0.01 11.23 28.89
C GLU A 148 0.84 9.95 28.77
N VAL A 149 2.11 10.07 28.38
CA VAL A 149 3.00 8.94 28.19
C VAL A 149 4.28 9.12 28.98
N PHE A 150 4.88 8.00 29.39
CA PHE A 150 6.26 7.98 29.85
C PHE A 150 7.16 7.85 28.63
N ALA A 151 7.84 8.93 28.25
CA ALA A 151 8.66 8.96 27.06
C ALA A 151 10.05 8.35 27.31
N ARG A 152 10.50 7.56 26.34
CA ARG A 152 11.88 7.09 26.21
C ARG A 152 12.23 7.13 24.72
N PHE A 153 13.45 7.56 24.38
CA PHE A 153 13.89 7.54 23.01
C PHE A 153 13.84 6.12 22.43
N CYS A 154 13.18 5.98 21.30
CA CYS A 154 13.19 4.73 20.55
C CYS A 154 14.59 4.50 19.93
N PRO A 155 15.09 3.26 19.90
CA PRO A 155 16.29 2.96 19.14
C PRO A 155 16.08 3.26 17.66
N GLU A 156 17.16 3.57 16.96
CA GLU A 156 17.15 3.76 15.50
C GLU A 156 16.56 2.51 14.81
N PRO A 157 15.61 2.66 13.88
CA PRO A 157 15.06 1.51 13.18
C PRO A 157 16.14 0.85 12.33
N PRO A 158 16.08 -0.49 12.13
CA PRO A 158 17.02 -1.18 11.27
C PRO A 158 16.87 -0.71 9.81
N GLU A 159 17.95 -0.84 9.04
CA GLU A 159 17.93 -0.57 7.61
C GLU A 159 16.92 -1.50 6.89
N CYS A 160 16.21 -0.94 5.92
CA CYS A 160 15.29 -1.72 5.10
C CYS A 160 16.06 -2.60 4.11
N GLU A 161 15.68 -3.86 4.00
CA GLU A 161 16.23 -4.77 2.99
C GLU A 161 15.57 -4.51 1.63
N ALA A 162 16.35 -4.70 0.55
CA ALA A 162 15.83 -4.59 -0.81
C ALA A 162 14.86 -5.74 -1.11
N PHE A 163 13.79 -5.41 -1.82
CA PHE A 163 12.73 -6.35 -2.18
C PHE A 163 12.78 -6.69 -3.68
N GLU A 164 12.74 -7.99 -4.03
CA GLU A 164 12.67 -8.42 -5.41
C GLU A 164 11.20 -8.57 -5.86
N PRO A 165 10.84 -8.12 -7.07
CA PRO A 165 9.49 -8.26 -7.59
C PRO A 165 9.13 -9.72 -7.85
N LEU A 166 7.92 -10.14 -7.46
CA LEU A 166 7.39 -11.49 -7.58
C LEU A 166 6.13 -11.50 -8.46
N GLY A 167 5.85 -12.64 -9.08
CA GLY A 167 4.59 -12.87 -9.80
C GLY A 167 3.36 -12.89 -8.88
N CYS A 168 2.14 -12.74 -9.44
CA CYS A 168 0.92 -12.62 -8.64
C CYS A 168 0.67 -13.73 -7.60
N PRO A 169 0.85 -15.02 -7.88
CA PRO A 169 0.68 -16.06 -6.88
C PRO A 169 1.63 -15.91 -5.68
N GLU A 170 2.88 -15.59 -5.95
CA GLU A 170 3.91 -15.37 -4.94
C GLU A 170 3.65 -14.09 -4.14
N TRP A 171 3.08 -13.06 -4.79
CA TRP A 171 2.64 -11.84 -4.14
C TRP A 171 1.62 -12.11 -3.03
N PHE A 172 0.60 -12.93 -3.30
CA PHE A 172 -0.41 -13.26 -2.29
C PHE A 172 0.18 -14.05 -1.12
N GLU A 173 1.04 -15.04 -1.40
CA GLU A 173 1.70 -15.81 -0.35
C GLU A 173 2.58 -14.91 0.52
N LEU A 174 3.36 -14.03 -0.10
CA LEU A 174 4.24 -13.11 0.58
C LEU A 174 3.45 -12.09 1.41
N ALA A 175 2.39 -11.51 0.85
CA ALA A 175 1.52 -10.58 1.57
C ALA A 175 0.86 -11.21 2.80
N ARG A 176 0.40 -12.46 2.68
CA ARG A 176 -0.23 -13.24 3.77
C ARG A 176 0.76 -13.68 4.83
N SER A 177 2.02 -13.88 4.48
CA SER A 177 3.06 -14.24 5.44
C SER A 177 3.41 -13.11 6.42
N GLY A 178 2.90 -11.89 6.19
CA GLY A 178 3.23 -10.69 6.97
C GLY A 178 4.57 -10.06 6.59
N ALA A 179 5.21 -10.51 5.49
CA ALA A 179 6.52 -10.03 5.07
C ALA A 179 6.53 -8.53 4.70
N PHE A 180 5.39 -7.99 4.26
CA PHE A 180 5.27 -6.55 3.94
C PHE A 180 4.99 -5.66 5.14
N TRP A 181 4.61 -6.26 6.26
CA TRP A 181 4.32 -5.52 7.47
C TRP A 181 4.90 -6.28 8.66
N PRO A 182 6.01 -5.81 9.22
CA PRO A 182 6.54 -6.47 10.40
C PRO A 182 5.45 -6.49 11.47
N PRO A 183 5.20 -7.63 12.11
CA PRO A 183 4.28 -7.68 13.22
C PRO A 183 4.76 -6.66 14.25
N PHE A 184 3.88 -5.76 14.66
CA PHE A 184 4.17 -4.93 15.81
C PHE A 184 4.65 -5.84 16.94
N PRO A 185 5.75 -5.53 17.63
CA PRO A 185 6.15 -6.33 18.76
C PRO A 185 4.93 -6.45 19.69
N PRO A 186 4.64 -7.64 20.25
CA PRO A 186 3.50 -7.83 21.12
C PRO A 186 3.53 -6.74 22.18
N GLN A 187 2.45 -5.99 22.28
CA GLN A 187 2.30 -4.97 23.33
C GLN A 187 2.38 -5.73 24.67
N PRO A 188 3.23 -5.33 25.60
CA PRO A 188 3.26 -5.96 26.91
C PRO A 188 1.86 -5.83 27.56
N PRO A 189 1.40 -6.86 28.26
CA PRO A 189 0.09 -6.89 28.91
C PRO A 189 -0.10 -5.76 29.91
#